data_c4d328540ddf3ebeeb0100ea5913574b
#
_entry.id   c4d328540ddf3ebeeb0100ea5913574b
#
_cell.length_a   1.000
_cell.length_b   1.000
_cell.length_c   1.000
_cell.angle_alpha   90.00
_cell.angle_beta   90.00
_cell.angle_gamma   90.00
#
_symmetry.space_group_name_H-M   'P 1'
#
loop_
_entity.id
_entity.type
_entity.pdbx_description
1 polymer ?
#
loop_
_entity_poly.entity_id
_entity_poly.type
_entity_poly.pdbx_seq_one_letter_code
_entity_poly.pdbx_strand_id
1 'polypeptide(L)'
;MGEILFPRMAVIGCGLIGSSVILAAREAGAVGEVIVADLSEAHRARIVELGYADKVTGDIAQAVKDADLVVFAVPVLAMGDAAKAAAPAMKPGAIVTDVGSVKGSVAAALTAALPDNVFIVPGHPIAGTEHSGPDAGFAELFQSRWVILTPQPRQDDAYLEAVSQLSEFWRALGANVELMDDRHHDLVLAVTSHLPHLIAYNIVGTAADMEEVTQAEVMKYSAGGFRDFTRIAASDPTMWRDVFVANKEAVLEILGRFTEDLQALSRQIRWGE
;
A
#
# COMPACT_ATOMS: atom_id res chain seq x y z
N MET A 1 -2.22 -0.01 -29.42
CA MET A 1 -2.89 0.78 -28.37
C MET A 1 -3.77 -0.21 -27.64
N GLY A 2 -3.60 -0.36 -26.34
CA GLY A 2 -4.48 -1.20 -25.52
C GLY A 2 -5.92 -0.71 -25.53
N GLU A 3 -6.84 -1.58 -25.12
CA GLU A 3 -8.24 -1.21 -24.91
C GLU A 3 -8.33 -0.34 -23.65
N ILE A 4 -9.07 0.77 -23.71
CA ILE A 4 -9.32 1.62 -22.54
C ILE A 4 -10.25 0.85 -21.61
N LEU A 5 -9.74 0.37 -20.49
CA LEU A 5 -10.51 -0.34 -19.47
C LEU A 5 -11.37 0.61 -18.63
N PHE A 6 -10.81 1.78 -18.31
CA PHE A 6 -11.50 2.82 -17.54
C PHE A 6 -11.40 4.17 -18.25
N PRO A 7 -12.52 4.70 -18.76
CA PRO A 7 -12.54 6.03 -19.41
C PRO A 7 -12.05 7.14 -18.49
N ARG A 8 -12.34 7.07 -17.18
CA ARG A 8 -11.91 8.06 -16.20
C ARG A 8 -11.43 7.42 -14.90
N MET A 9 -10.19 7.70 -14.53
CA MET A 9 -9.57 7.25 -13.29
C MET A 9 -9.28 8.44 -12.37
N ALA A 10 -9.66 8.33 -11.08
CA ALA A 10 -9.24 9.24 -10.03
C ALA A 10 -8.22 8.56 -9.13
N VAL A 11 -7.12 9.24 -8.83
CA VAL A 11 -6.10 8.78 -7.87
C VAL A 11 -6.04 9.76 -6.70
N ILE A 12 -6.27 9.24 -5.50
CA ILE A 12 -6.28 10.00 -4.26
C ILE A 12 -4.97 9.73 -3.52
N GLY A 13 -4.09 10.75 -3.49
CA GLY A 13 -2.70 10.61 -3.06
C GLY A 13 -1.76 10.21 -4.20
N CYS A 14 -0.71 11.00 -4.41
CA CYS A 14 0.22 10.81 -5.51
C CYS A 14 1.67 10.78 -5.00
N GLY A 15 1.93 9.83 -4.09
CA GLY A 15 3.29 9.42 -3.70
C GLY A 15 3.86 8.41 -4.70
N LEU A 16 4.84 7.61 -4.27
CA LEU A 16 5.45 6.55 -5.08
C LEU A 16 4.41 5.66 -5.80
N ILE A 17 3.49 5.07 -5.03
CA ILE A 17 2.54 4.08 -5.59
C ILE A 17 1.50 4.75 -6.47
N GLY A 18 0.87 5.86 -6.01
CA GLY A 18 -0.13 6.58 -6.80
C GLY A 18 0.43 7.09 -8.13
N SER A 19 1.63 7.66 -8.13
CA SER A 19 2.31 8.09 -9.35
C SER A 19 2.63 6.93 -10.28
N SER A 20 3.10 5.80 -9.73
CA SER A 20 3.42 4.61 -10.52
C SER A 20 2.17 3.99 -11.15
N VAL A 21 1.02 3.98 -10.44
CA VAL A 21 -0.27 3.53 -11.01
C VAL A 21 -0.64 4.39 -12.22
N ILE A 22 -0.52 5.70 -12.11
CA ILE A 22 -0.82 6.61 -13.21
C ILE A 22 0.08 6.35 -14.42
N LEU A 23 1.39 6.28 -14.18
CA LEU A 23 2.37 6.08 -15.25
C LEU A 23 2.18 4.73 -15.95
N ALA A 24 2.03 3.66 -15.19
CA ALA A 24 1.79 2.32 -15.74
C ALA A 24 0.46 2.24 -16.50
N ALA A 25 -0.61 2.84 -15.98
CA ALA A 25 -1.92 2.85 -16.64
C ALA A 25 -1.92 3.64 -17.96
N ARG A 26 -1.18 4.75 -18.02
CA ARG A 26 -1.00 5.52 -19.26
C ARG A 26 -0.15 4.78 -20.28
N GLU A 27 0.96 4.18 -19.85
CA GLU A 27 1.83 3.39 -20.73
C GLU A 27 1.09 2.18 -21.33
N ALA A 28 0.28 1.49 -20.52
CA ALA A 28 -0.56 0.38 -20.97
C ALA A 28 -1.73 0.84 -21.86
N GLY A 29 -2.07 2.13 -21.90
CA GLY A 29 -3.27 2.65 -22.58
C GLY A 29 -4.57 2.18 -21.94
N ALA A 30 -4.53 1.80 -20.66
CA ALA A 30 -5.65 1.22 -19.93
C ALA A 30 -6.66 2.25 -19.42
N VAL A 31 -6.28 3.53 -19.39
CA VAL A 31 -7.12 4.64 -18.89
C VAL A 31 -7.20 5.78 -19.88
N GLY A 32 -8.35 6.48 -19.86
CA GLY A 32 -8.56 7.71 -20.61
C GLY A 32 -8.09 8.94 -19.83
N GLU A 33 -9.02 9.67 -19.20
CA GLU A 33 -8.73 10.84 -18.36
C GLU A 33 -8.25 10.42 -16.97
N VAL A 34 -7.19 11.07 -16.46
CA VAL A 34 -6.65 10.87 -15.12
C VAL A 34 -6.77 12.14 -14.30
N ILE A 35 -7.45 12.07 -13.16
CA ILE A 35 -7.57 13.16 -12.20
C ILE A 35 -6.87 12.76 -10.91
N VAL A 36 -6.05 13.67 -10.36
CA VAL A 36 -5.35 13.46 -9.08
C VAL A 36 -5.86 14.42 -8.03
N ALA A 37 -6.14 13.88 -6.84
CA ALA A 37 -6.26 14.69 -5.63
C ALA A 37 -5.11 14.40 -4.68
N ASP A 38 -4.42 15.45 -4.22
CA ASP A 38 -3.41 15.37 -3.18
C ASP A 38 -3.54 16.56 -2.22
N LEU A 39 -3.40 16.33 -0.92
CA LEU A 39 -3.52 17.40 0.08
C LEU A 39 -2.29 18.33 0.08
N SER A 40 -1.12 17.80 -0.29
CA SER A 40 0.12 18.58 -0.37
C SER A 40 0.12 19.49 -1.59
N GLU A 41 0.21 20.80 -1.36
CA GLU A 41 0.36 21.77 -2.45
C GLU A 41 1.64 21.54 -3.25
N ALA A 42 2.72 21.19 -2.56
CA ALA A 42 4.00 20.87 -3.20
C ALA A 42 3.89 19.64 -4.11
N HIS A 43 3.21 18.60 -3.67
CA HIS A 43 2.95 17.42 -4.53
C HIS A 43 2.10 17.80 -5.73
N ARG A 44 1.02 18.55 -5.55
CA ARG A 44 0.17 19.00 -6.66
C ARG A 44 0.95 19.79 -7.72
N ALA A 45 1.77 20.75 -7.28
CA ALA A 45 2.63 21.52 -8.18
C ALA A 45 3.57 20.58 -8.96
N ARG A 46 4.19 19.63 -8.26
CA ARG A 46 5.13 18.70 -8.87
C ARG A 46 4.47 17.76 -9.87
N ILE A 47 3.26 17.26 -9.57
CA ILE A 47 2.47 16.40 -10.48
C ILE A 47 2.14 17.15 -11.78
N VAL A 48 1.78 18.44 -11.68
CA VAL A 48 1.54 19.29 -12.85
C VAL A 48 2.81 19.45 -13.68
N GLU A 49 3.97 19.74 -13.06
CA GLU A 49 5.24 19.85 -13.77
C GLU A 49 5.64 18.54 -14.48
N LEU A 50 5.40 17.40 -13.85
CA LEU A 50 5.69 16.07 -14.39
C LEU A 50 4.69 15.63 -15.47
N GLY A 51 3.55 16.31 -15.58
CA GLY A 51 2.53 15.98 -16.59
C GLY A 51 1.83 14.63 -16.36
N TYR A 52 1.75 14.17 -15.11
CA TYR A 52 1.19 12.84 -14.80
C TYR A 52 -0.31 12.75 -14.98
N ALA A 53 -1.05 13.84 -14.74
CA ALA A 53 -2.52 13.87 -14.74
C ALA A 53 -3.07 14.94 -15.65
N ASP A 54 -4.30 14.75 -16.16
CA ASP A 54 -5.02 15.74 -16.94
C ASP A 54 -5.57 16.87 -16.06
N LYS A 55 -5.88 16.54 -14.79
CA LYS A 55 -6.31 17.51 -13.77
C LYS A 55 -5.72 17.16 -12.42
N VAL A 56 -5.36 18.19 -11.66
CA VAL A 56 -4.84 18.08 -10.30
C VAL A 56 -5.61 19.02 -9.39
N THR A 57 -6.04 18.55 -8.24
CA THR A 57 -6.84 19.32 -7.26
C THR A 57 -6.45 18.98 -5.83
N GLY A 58 -6.81 19.86 -4.88
CA GLY A 58 -6.78 19.56 -3.44
C GLY A 58 -8.11 19.00 -2.91
N ASP A 59 -9.13 18.95 -3.75
CA ASP A 59 -10.50 18.54 -3.40
C ASP A 59 -10.79 17.12 -3.91
N ILE A 60 -10.90 16.18 -2.96
CA ILE A 60 -11.15 14.76 -3.25
C ILE A 60 -12.51 14.59 -3.94
N ALA A 61 -13.57 15.30 -3.50
CA ALA A 61 -14.89 15.18 -4.10
C ALA A 61 -14.88 15.62 -5.57
N GLN A 62 -14.11 16.67 -5.89
CA GLN A 62 -13.92 17.11 -7.27
C GLN A 62 -13.20 16.06 -8.12
N ALA A 63 -12.21 15.38 -7.55
CA ALA A 63 -11.42 14.38 -8.29
C ALA A 63 -12.23 13.14 -8.63
N VAL A 64 -13.03 12.63 -7.69
CA VAL A 64 -13.79 11.37 -7.87
C VAL A 64 -15.06 11.55 -8.69
N LYS A 65 -15.48 12.79 -8.93
CA LYS A 65 -16.69 13.08 -9.70
C LYS A 65 -16.59 12.45 -11.10
N ASP A 66 -17.61 11.67 -11.46
CA ASP A 66 -17.71 10.94 -12.73
C ASP A 66 -16.59 9.91 -12.99
N ALA A 67 -15.77 9.55 -11.99
CA ALA A 67 -14.73 8.55 -12.13
C ALA A 67 -15.32 7.13 -12.21
N ASP A 68 -14.80 6.32 -13.12
CA ASP A 68 -15.13 4.90 -13.29
C ASP A 68 -14.28 4.03 -12.34
N LEU A 69 -13.03 4.43 -12.14
CA LEU A 69 -12.09 3.83 -11.18
C LEU A 69 -11.58 4.88 -10.22
N VAL A 70 -11.65 4.59 -8.91
CA VAL A 70 -11.05 5.41 -7.85
C VAL A 70 -10.00 4.60 -7.11
N VAL A 71 -8.75 5.08 -7.13
CA VAL A 71 -7.61 4.46 -6.46
C VAL A 71 -7.21 5.30 -5.27
N PHE A 72 -7.39 4.78 -4.06
CA PHE A 72 -6.89 5.41 -2.84
C PHE A 72 -5.43 5.00 -2.60
N ALA A 73 -4.52 5.94 -2.75
CA ALA A 73 -3.08 5.77 -2.54
C ALA A 73 -2.55 6.67 -1.40
N VAL A 74 -3.34 6.80 -0.35
CA VAL A 74 -3.03 7.54 0.88
C VAL A 74 -2.58 6.57 1.99
N PRO A 75 -1.93 7.05 3.06
CA PRO A 75 -1.60 6.22 4.22
C PRO A 75 -2.82 5.47 4.79
N VAL A 76 -2.61 4.24 5.28
CA VAL A 76 -3.72 3.35 5.70
C VAL A 76 -4.65 3.98 6.75
N LEU A 77 -4.12 4.75 7.70
CA LEU A 77 -4.95 5.43 8.70
C LEU A 77 -5.70 6.65 8.16
N ALA A 78 -5.33 7.18 7.00
CA ALA A 78 -6.03 8.29 6.33
C ALA A 78 -7.17 7.81 5.39
N MET A 79 -7.27 6.51 5.11
CA MET A 79 -8.24 5.94 4.16
C MET A 79 -9.68 6.33 4.49
N GLY A 80 -10.09 6.19 5.76
CA GLY A 80 -11.45 6.48 6.18
C GLY A 80 -11.86 7.94 5.96
N ASP A 81 -10.97 8.88 6.25
CA ASP A 81 -11.27 10.30 6.08
C ASP A 81 -11.23 10.70 4.59
N ALA A 82 -10.31 10.15 3.81
CA ALA A 82 -10.29 10.32 2.37
C ALA A 82 -11.57 9.75 1.71
N ALA A 83 -12.04 8.59 2.15
CA ALA A 83 -13.29 7.99 1.68
C ALA A 83 -14.52 8.82 2.03
N LYS A 84 -14.61 9.36 3.26
CA LYS A 84 -15.69 10.28 3.66
C LYS A 84 -15.71 11.54 2.78
N ALA A 85 -14.55 12.09 2.45
CA ALA A 85 -14.46 13.24 1.56
C ALA A 85 -14.86 12.91 0.12
N ALA A 86 -14.62 11.69 -0.35
CA ALA A 86 -15.01 11.21 -1.67
C ALA A 86 -16.53 10.92 -1.78
N ALA A 87 -17.12 10.36 -0.74
CA ALA A 87 -18.46 9.77 -0.73
C ALA A 87 -19.56 10.62 -1.38
N PRO A 88 -19.66 11.95 -1.11
CA PRO A 88 -20.74 12.78 -1.68
C PRO A 88 -20.72 12.90 -3.20
N ALA A 89 -19.58 12.63 -3.85
CA ALA A 89 -19.40 12.83 -5.29
C ALA A 89 -19.13 11.52 -6.06
N MET A 90 -19.21 10.37 -5.38
CA MET A 90 -18.98 9.07 -6.01
C MET A 90 -20.01 8.75 -7.07
N LYS A 91 -19.57 8.33 -8.24
CA LYS A 91 -20.42 7.87 -9.32
C LYS A 91 -21.01 6.50 -8.96
N PRO A 92 -22.34 6.30 -9.11
CA PRO A 92 -22.93 4.96 -8.98
C PRO A 92 -22.26 3.96 -9.94
N GLY A 93 -21.90 2.79 -9.42
CA GLY A 93 -21.21 1.75 -10.20
C GLY A 93 -19.70 1.96 -10.35
N ALA A 94 -19.12 3.01 -9.76
CA ALA A 94 -17.68 3.20 -9.76
C ALA A 94 -16.98 2.05 -9.01
N ILE A 95 -15.85 1.60 -9.55
CA ILE A 95 -14.96 0.65 -8.86
C ILE A 95 -14.01 1.44 -7.96
N VAL A 96 -13.94 1.05 -6.71
CA VAL A 96 -13.06 1.63 -5.70
C VAL A 96 -12.03 0.61 -5.26
N THR A 97 -10.78 0.96 -5.35
CA THR A 97 -9.66 0.16 -4.84
C THR A 97 -8.71 1.02 -4.03
N ASP A 98 -7.82 0.38 -3.30
CA ASP A 98 -6.72 1.02 -2.61
C ASP A 98 -5.40 0.30 -2.89
N VAL A 99 -4.30 0.85 -2.40
CA VAL A 99 -2.96 0.27 -2.52
C VAL A 99 -2.28 0.08 -1.15
N GLY A 100 -3.05 0.11 -0.09
CA GLY A 100 -2.55 0.01 1.28
C GLY A 100 -2.01 -1.37 1.63
N SER A 101 -1.10 -1.40 2.60
CA SER A 101 -0.43 -2.63 3.04
C SER A 101 -1.24 -3.48 4.02
N VAL A 102 -2.43 -3.02 4.45
CA VAL A 102 -3.34 -3.73 5.35
C VAL A 102 -4.73 -3.73 4.73
N LYS A 103 -5.42 -4.88 4.74
CA LYS A 103 -6.70 -4.98 4.02
C LYS A 103 -7.92 -4.97 4.94
N GLY A 104 -7.90 -5.66 6.06
CA GLY A 104 -9.09 -5.75 6.93
C GLY A 104 -9.56 -4.38 7.45
N SER A 105 -8.66 -3.57 8.02
CA SER A 105 -8.99 -2.24 8.52
C SER A 105 -9.35 -1.25 7.40
N VAL A 106 -8.69 -1.35 6.24
CA VAL A 106 -8.97 -0.51 5.07
C VAL A 106 -10.34 -0.85 4.47
N ALA A 107 -10.64 -2.13 4.27
CA ALA A 107 -11.95 -2.59 3.77
C ALA A 107 -13.08 -2.09 4.68
N ALA A 108 -12.92 -2.22 6.00
CA ALA A 108 -13.89 -1.72 6.96
C ALA A 108 -14.07 -0.19 6.89
N ALA A 109 -12.97 0.56 6.78
CA ALA A 109 -13.02 2.02 6.70
C ALA A 109 -13.68 2.51 5.39
N LEU A 110 -13.37 1.89 4.26
CA LEU A 110 -13.99 2.20 2.97
C LEU A 110 -15.50 1.87 2.97
N THR A 111 -15.86 0.68 3.46
CA THR A 111 -17.27 0.24 3.55
C THR A 111 -18.09 1.14 4.47
N ALA A 112 -17.54 1.60 5.58
CA ALA A 112 -18.24 2.49 6.50
C ALA A 112 -18.44 3.92 5.97
N ALA A 113 -17.61 4.35 5.02
CA ALA A 113 -17.58 5.73 4.55
C ALA A 113 -18.25 5.92 3.18
N LEU A 114 -18.17 4.94 2.30
CA LEU A 114 -18.63 5.04 0.92
C LEU A 114 -20.09 4.57 0.76
N PRO A 115 -20.81 5.06 -0.26
CA PRO A 115 -22.19 4.65 -0.51
C PRO A 115 -22.25 3.20 -1.02
N ASP A 116 -23.40 2.52 -0.78
CA ASP A 116 -23.60 1.11 -1.15
C ASP A 116 -23.65 0.85 -2.67
N ASN A 117 -23.77 1.88 -3.48
CA ASN A 117 -23.88 1.80 -4.92
C ASN A 117 -22.54 1.87 -5.67
N VAL A 118 -21.43 1.70 -4.97
CA VAL A 118 -20.08 1.53 -5.55
C VAL A 118 -19.54 0.12 -5.27
N PHE A 119 -18.56 -0.30 -6.05
CA PHE A 119 -17.93 -1.61 -5.93
C PHE A 119 -16.56 -1.48 -5.24
N ILE A 120 -16.51 -1.79 -3.94
CA ILE A 120 -15.28 -1.72 -3.17
C ILE A 120 -14.51 -3.03 -3.31
N VAL A 121 -13.34 -2.98 -3.94
CA VAL A 121 -12.42 -4.11 -4.13
C VAL A 121 -11.04 -3.68 -3.63
N PRO A 122 -10.73 -3.91 -2.34
CA PRO A 122 -9.44 -3.49 -1.78
C PRO A 122 -8.29 -4.23 -2.46
N GLY A 123 -7.16 -3.53 -2.60
CA GLY A 123 -5.98 -4.05 -3.28
C GLY A 123 -4.68 -3.72 -2.54
N HIS A 124 -3.66 -4.55 -2.76
CA HIS A 124 -2.32 -4.33 -2.24
C HIS A 124 -1.27 -4.76 -3.27
N PRO A 125 -0.66 -3.84 -4.01
CA PRO A 125 0.51 -4.15 -4.82
C PRO A 125 1.71 -4.43 -3.91
N ILE A 126 2.27 -5.65 -4.03
CA ILE A 126 3.48 -6.06 -3.30
C ILE A 126 4.69 -5.49 -4.04
N ALA A 127 4.79 -4.18 -4.01
CA ALA A 127 5.79 -3.40 -4.71
C ALA A 127 6.07 -2.10 -3.95
N GLY A 128 7.30 -1.61 -4.05
CA GLY A 128 7.71 -0.37 -3.40
C GLY A 128 9.21 -0.22 -3.38
N THR A 129 9.65 0.97 -3.02
CA THR A 129 11.04 1.31 -2.75
C THR A 129 11.10 2.14 -1.48
N GLU A 130 12.30 2.47 -1.02
CA GLU A 130 12.53 3.38 0.12
C GLU A 130 12.27 4.86 -0.21
N HIS A 131 12.04 5.20 -1.49
CA HIS A 131 11.77 6.56 -1.94
C HIS A 131 10.30 6.93 -1.79
N SER A 132 10.02 8.22 -1.66
CA SER A 132 8.68 8.77 -1.47
C SER A 132 8.43 9.99 -2.35
N GLY A 133 7.16 10.39 -2.47
CA GLY A 133 6.73 11.54 -3.26
C GLY A 133 6.50 11.23 -4.73
N PRO A 134 6.03 12.25 -5.51
CA PRO A 134 5.69 12.08 -6.93
C PRO A 134 6.87 11.69 -7.82
N ASP A 135 8.07 12.20 -7.52
CA ASP A 135 9.30 11.94 -8.28
C ASP A 135 9.78 10.48 -8.17
N ALA A 136 9.32 9.75 -7.16
CA ALA A 136 9.68 8.36 -6.97
C ALA A 136 8.89 7.39 -7.85
N GLY A 137 7.82 7.84 -8.52
CA GLY A 137 6.97 7.02 -9.37
C GLY A 137 7.64 6.59 -10.68
N PHE A 138 7.39 5.35 -11.11
CA PHE A 138 7.83 4.82 -12.39
C PHE A 138 6.86 3.74 -12.89
N ALA A 139 6.74 3.61 -14.23
CA ALA A 139 5.72 2.76 -14.83
C ALA A 139 5.95 1.26 -14.61
N GLU A 140 7.20 0.84 -14.53
CA GLU A 140 7.58 -0.57 -14.40
C GLU A 140 7.46 -1.14 -12.99
N LEU A 141 7.02 -0.34 -12.01
CA LEU A 141 6.95 -0.72 -10.59
C LEU A 141 6.20 -2.05 -10.38
N PHE A 142 5.14 -2.28 -11.15
CA PHE A 142 4.26 -3.44 -10.99
C PHE A 142 4.63 -4.63 -11.88
N GLN A 143 5.57 -4.47 -12.80
CA GLN A 143 5.94 -5.55 -13.74
C GLN A 143 6.46 -6.77 -12.99
N SER A 144 5.79 -7.92 -13.23
CA SER A 144 6.06 -9.20 -12.56
C SER A 144 5.92 -9.17 -11.03
N ARG A 145 5.28 -8.15 -10.47
CA ARG A 145 4.95 -8.07 -9.04
C ARG A 145 3.56 -8.64 -8.78
N TRP A 146 3.35 -9.10 -7.55
CA TRP A 146 2.02 -9.52 -7.13
C TRP A 146 1.17 -8.30 -6.76
N VAL A 147 -0.08 -8.33 -7.16
CA VAL A 147 -1.15 -7.48 -6.63
C VAL A 147 -2.19 -8.39 -6.02
N ILE A 148 -2.42 -8.24 -4.74
CA ILE A 148 -3.41 -9.01 -4.01
C ILE A 148 -4.69 -8.18 -3.95
N LEU A 149 -5.80 -8.73 -4.46
CA LEU A 149 -7.11 -8.15 -4.30
C LEU A 149 -7.88 -8.93 -3.23
N THR A 150 -8.57 -8.23 -2.35
CA THR A 150 -9.37 -8.85 -1.28
C THR A 150 -10.85 -8.48 -1.45
N PRO A 151 -11.54 -9.10 -2.43
CA PRO A 151 -12.93 -8.79 -2.69
C PRO A 151 -13.82 -9.13 -1.50
N GLN A 152 -14.88 -8.34 -1.30
CA GLN A 152 -15.90 -8.61 -0.30
C GLN A 152 -16.64 -9.92 -0.63
N PRO A 153 -17.20 -10.61 0.36
CA PRO A 153 -17.93 -11.88 0.14
C PRO A 153 -19.31 -11.65 -0.50
N ARG A 154 -19.32 -11.04 -1.68
CA ARG A 154 -20.51 -10.78 -2.51
C ARG A 154 -20.53 -11.75 -3.69
N GLN A 155 -21.76 -12.12 -4.13
CA GLN A 155 -21.99 -13.08 -5.21
C GLN A 155 -22.85 -12.50 -6.34
N ASP A 156 -23.12 -11.19 -6.32
CA ASP A 156 -23.86 -10.55 -7.41
C ASP A 156 -22.95 -10.37 -8.64
N ASP A 157 -23.53 -10.63 -9.82
CA ASP A 157 -22.79 -10.66 -11.09
C ASP A 157 -22.08 -9.33 -11.36
N ALA A 158 -22.71 -8.19 -11.04
CA ALA A 158 -22.11 -6.87 -11.26
C ALA A 158 -20.85 -6.64 -10.41
N TYR A 159 -20.84 -7.14 -9.17
CA TYR A 159 -19.67 -7.06 -8.32
C TYR A 159 -18.54 -8.00 -8.82
N LEU A 160 -18.89 -9.22 -9.24
CA LEU A 160 -17.90 -10.16 -9.80
C LEU A 160 -17.30 -9.62 -11.10
N GLU A 161 -18.09 -8.95 -11.93
CA GLU A 161 -17.58 -8.26 -13.12
C GLU A 161 -16.61 -7.12 -12.76
N ALA A 162 -16.93 -6.31 -11.73
CA ALA A 162 -16.06 -5.26 -11.23
C ALA A 162 -14.71 -5.82 -10.72
N VAL A 163 -14.72 -6.96 -10.00
CA VAL A 163 -13.50 -7.65 -9.56
C VAL A 163 -12.68 -8.15 -10.76
N SER A 164 -13.35 -8.68 -11.79
CA SER A 164 -12.69 -9.13 -13.02
C SER A 164 -12.05 -7.96 -13.76
N GLN A 165 -12.79 -6.86 -13.96
CA GLN A 165 -12.30 -5.67 -14.66
C GLN A 165 -11.10 -5.03 -13.92
N LEU A 166 -11.15 -4.94 -12.58
CA LEU A 166 -10.02 -4.46 -11.79
C LEU A 166 -8.81 -5.41 -11.89
N SER A 167 -9.05 -6.72 -11.94
CA SER A 167 -7.99 -7.72 -12.12
C SER A 167 -7.33 -7.57 -13.50
N GLU A 168 -8.09 -7.32 -14.54
CA GLU A 168 -7.59 -7.04 -15.89
C GLU A 168 -6.77 -5.76 -15.93
N PHE A 169 -7.23 -4.72 -15.24
CA PHE A 169 -6.47 -3.47 -15.10
C PHE A 169 -5.08 -3.73 -14.52
N TRP A 170 -4.96 -4.41 -13.38
CA TRP A 170 -3.66 -4.68 -12.78
C TRP A 170 -2.77 -5.58 -13.66
N ARG A 171 -3.36 -6.54 -14.38
CA ARG A 171 -2.62 -7.37 -15.37
C ARG A 171 -2.13 -6.52 -16.54
N ALA A 172 -2.91 -5.56 -17.01
CA ALA A 172 -2.48 -4.63 -18.06
C ALA A 172 -1.28 -3.78 -17.60
N LEU A 173 -1.15 -3.49 -16.30
CA LEU A 173 0.01 -2.83 -15.71
C LEU A 173 1.21 -3.78 -15.52
N GLY A 174 1.12 -5.04 -15.95
CA GLY A 174 2.20 -6.03 -15.86
C GLY A 174 2.23 -6.83 -14.56
N ALA A 175 1.24 -6.68 -13.68
CA ALA A 175 1.18 -7.39 -12.41
C ALA A 175 0.64 -8.82 -12.52
N ASN A 176 1.05 -9.67 -11.58
CA ASN A 176 0.39 -10.94 -11.31
C ASN A 176 -0.71 -10.68 -10.27
N VAL A 177 -1.96 -11.04 -10.56
CA VAL A 177 -3.10 -10.79 -9.68
C VAL A 177 -3.49 -12.05 -8.94
N GLU A 178 -3.60 -11.95 -7.63
CA GLU A 178 -4.08 -13.00 -6.73
C GLU A 178 -5.32 -12.49 -5.96
N LEU A 179 -6.28 -13.38 -5.73
CA LEU A 179 -7.46 -13.07 -4.92
C LEU A 179 -7.38 -13.85 -3.60
N MET A 180 -7.58 -13.17 -2.48
CA MET A 180 -7.64 -13.83 -1.18
C MET A 180 -8.56 -13.07 -0.20
N ASP A 181 -8.87 -13.70 0.90
CA ASP A 181 -9.59 -13.09 2.02
C ASP A 181 -8.71 -12.04 2.73
N ASP A 182 -9.30 -10.95 3.19
CA ASP A 182 -8.60 -9.84 3.82
C ASP A 182 -7.88 -10.23 5.11
N ARG A 183 -8.49 -11.09 5.94
CA ARG A 183 -7.87 -11.61 7.16
C ARG A 183 -6.68 -12.52 6.85
N HIS A 184 -6.82 -13.36 5.82
CA HIS A 184 -5.72 -14.21 5.36
C HIS A 184 -4.57 -13.36 4.82
N HIS A 185 -4.87 -12.34 4.01
CA HIS A 185 -3.89 -11.34 3.55
C HIS A 185 -3.13 -10.75 4.73
N ASP A 186 -3.84 -10.21 5.72
CA ASP A 186 -3.23 -9.49 6.84
C ASP A 186 -2.33 -10.41 7.70
N LEU A 187 -2.69 -11.68 7.83
CA LEU A 187 -1.86 -12.68 8.52
C LEU A 187 -0.59 -13.02 7.71
N VAL A 188 -0.72 -13.25 6.40
CA VAL A 188 0.42 -13.55 5.52
C VAL A 188 1.40 -12.37 5.53
N LEU A 189 0.90 -11.15 5.40
CA LEU A 189 1.75 -9.95 5.40
C LEU A 189 2.33 -9.64 6.79
N ALA A 190 1.66 -10.03 7.87
CA ALA A 190 2.23 -9.94 9.20
C ALA A 190 3.52 -10.77 9.32
N VAL A 191 3.54 -11.97 8.73
CA VAL A 191 4.73 -12.85 8.72
C VAL A 191 5.79 -12.38 7.74
N THR A 192 5.40 -12.09 6.50
CA THR A 192 6.34 -11.93 5.38
C THR A 192 6.88 -10.51 5.23
N SER A 193 6.19 -9.52 5.81
CA SER A 193 6.52 -8.11 5.66
C SER A 193 6.59 -7.37 7.01
N HIS A 194 5.51 -7.40 7.81
CA HIS A 194 5.41 -6.53 8.98
C HIS A 194 6.39 -6.94 10.09
N LEU A 195 6.45 -8.22 10.44
CA LEU A 195 7.40 -8.72 11.44
C LEU A 195 8.87 -8.46 11.04
N PRO A 196 9.31 -8.74 9.81
CA PRO A 196 10.66 -8.39 9.37
C PRO A 196 11.02 -6.91 9.57
N HIS A 197 10.12 -5.98 9.22
CA HIS A 197 10.36 -4.56 9.43
C HIS A 197 10.43 -4.19 10.90
N LEU A 198 9.51 -4.74 11.73
CA LEU A 198 9.51 -4.52 13.17
C LEU A 198 10.83 -4.99 13.81
N ILE A 199 11.32 -6.16 13.40
CA ILE A 199 12.60 -6.70 13.89
C ILE A 199 13.76 -5.83 13.39
N ALA A 200 13.75 -5.38 12.14
CA ALA A 200 14.79 -4.51 11.60
C ALA A 200 14.88 -3.18 12.36
N TYR A 201 13.75 -2.52 12.64
CA TYR A 201 13.72 -1.33 13.49
C TYR A 201 14.23 -1.61 14.90
N ASN A 202 13.83 -2.74 15.49
CA ASN A 202 14.26 -3.11 16.85
C ASN A 202 15.77 -3.40 16.92
N ILE A 203 16.33 -4.11 15.94
CA ILE A 203 17.79 -4.39 15.89
C ILE A 203 18.59 -3.08 15.74
N VAL A 204 18.13 -2.14 14.90
CA VAL A 204 18.80 -0.83 14.76
C VAL A 204 18.73 -0.05 16.06
N GLY A 205 17.58 -0.03 16.76
CA GLY A 205 17.44 0.58 18.07
C GLY A 205 18.38 -0.04 19.09
N THR A 206 18.43 -1.38 19.20
CA THR A 206 19.34 -2.08 20.09
C THR A 206 20.81 -1.75 19.78
N ALA A 207 21.18 -1.70 18.49
CA ALA A 207 22.53 -1.33 18.09
C ALA A 207 22.88 0.10 18.48
N ALA A 208 21.96 1.05 18.30
CA ALA A 208 22.14 2.45 18.69
C ALA A 208 22.32 2.61 20.21
N ASP A 209 21.46 1.94 21.01
CA ASP A 209 21.57 1.95 22.47
C ASP A 209 22.93 1.39 22.95
N MET A 210 23.45 0.37 22.26
CA MET A 210 24.75 -0.23 22.59
C MET A 210 25.96 0.62 22.15
N GLU A 211 25.80 1.54 21.19
CA GLU A 211 26.90 2.41 20.74
C GLU A 211 27.45 3.31 21.85
N GLU A 212 26.61 3.77 22.75
CA GLU A 212 27.04 4.56 23.92
C GLU A 212 27.98 3.74 24.82
N VAL A 213 27.75 2.43 24.92
CA VAL A 213 28.56 1.50 25.75
C VAL A 213 29.84 1.05 25.04
N THR A 214 29.76 0.87 23.69
CA THR A 214 30.85 0.33 22.88
C THR A 214 31.69 1.40 22.16
N GLN A 215 31.53 2.68 22.51
CA GLN A 215 32.31 3.80 21.96
C GLN A 215 32.22 3.91 20.42
N ALA A 216 31.00 3.79 19.86
CA ALA A 216 30.72 3.87 18.43
C ALA A 216 31.32 2.75 17.55
N GLU A 217 31.61 1.59 18.14
CA GLU A 217 32.17 0.45 17.40
C GLU A 217 31.14 -0.43 16.73
N VAL A 218 29.89 -0.45 17.22
CA VAL A 218 28.81 -1.33 16.69
C VAL A 218 28.54 -1.01 15.22
N MET A 219 28.33 0.25 14.89
CA MET A 219 28.08 0.67 13.49
C MET A 219 29.35 0.56 12.64
N LYS A 220 30.52 0.88 13.19
CA LYS A 220 31.81 0.78 12.50
C LYS A 220 32.12 -0.61 12.00
N TYR A 221 31.82 -1.64 12.80
CA TYR A 221 32.11 -3.04 12.47
C TYR A 221 30.90 -3.78 11.89
N SER A 222 29.79 -3.08 11.60
CA SER A 222 28.65 -3.70 10.96
C SER A 222 29.01 -4.20 9.56
N ALA A 223 28.94 -5.52 9.38
CA ALA A 223 29.21 -6.20 8.12
C ALA A 223 27.98 -6.29 7.22
N GLY A 224 28.12 -6.91 6.03
CA GLY A 224 27.06 -7.04 5.02
C GLY A 224 25.75 -7.57 5.58
N GLY A 225 25.77 -8.63 6.39
CA GLY A 225 24.53 -9.22 6.94
C GLY A 225 23.71 -8.25 7.79
N PHE A 226 24.36 -7.40 8.61
CA PHE A 226 23.66 -6.38 9.39
C PHE A 226 23.06 -5.32 8.45
N ARG A 227 23.83 -4.82 7.48
CA ARG A 227 23.38 -3.79 6.53
C ARG A 227 22.23 -4.29 5.65
N ASP A 228 22.34 -5.49 5.12
CA ASP A 228 21.32 -6.06 4.24
C ASP A 228 19.99 -6.23 4.98
N PHE A 229 20.04 -6.78 6.20
CA PHE A 229 18.84 -6.97 7.00
C PHE A 229 18.24 -5.66 7.51
N THR A 230 19.05 -4.68 7.93
CA THR A 230 18.58 -3.40 8.47
C THR A 230 18.27 -2.37 7.39
N ARG A 231 18.54 -2.64 6.12
CA ARG A 231 18.21 -1.74 5.00
C ARG A 231 16.73 -1.34 5.01
N ILE A 232 15.84 -2.27 5.32
CA ILE A 232 14.40 -2.03 5.36
C ILE A 232 13.97 -1.09 6.51
N ALA A 233 14.79 -0.90 7.55
CA ALA A 233 14.56 0.07 8.61
C ALA A 233 14.82 1.53 8.18
N ALA A 234 15.34 1.76 6.96
CA ALA A 234 15.45 3.10 6.37
C ALA A 234 14.10 3.64 5.83
N SER A 235 13.07 2.80 5.81
CA SER A 235 11.71 3.19 5.41
C SER A 235 11.08 4.19 6.40
N ASP A 236 10.08 4.96 5.94
CA ASP A 236 9.41 5.96 6.77
C ASP A 236 8.79 5.32 8.05
N PRO A 237 9.24 5.72 9.24
CA PRO A 237 8.76 5.14 10.49
C PRO A 237 7.29 5.49 10.79
N THR A 238 6.77 6.61 10.27
CA THR A 238 5.36 6.99 10.43
C THR A 238 4.46 6.04 9.65
N MET A 239 4.81 5.74 8.40
CA MET A 239 4.08 4.78 7.58
C MET A 239 4.06 3.40 8.25
N TRP A 240 5.21 2.92 8.75
CA TRP A 240 5.29 1.61 9.39
C TRP A 240 4.55 1.54 10.73
N ARG A 241 4.61 2.61 11.54
CA ARG A 241 3.78 2.73 12.74
C ARG A 241 2.29 2.52 12.39
N ASP A 242 1.83 3.20 11.33
CA ASP A 242 0.44 3.14 10.90
C ASP A 242 0.06 1.74 10.40
N VAL A 243 0.94 1.05 9.69
CA VAL A 243 0.78 -0.35 9.27
C VAL A 243 0.69 -1.27 10.49
N PHE A 244 1.60 -1.16 11.46
CA PHE A 244 1.57 -2.00 12.67
C PHE A 244 0.30 -1.79 13.49
N VAL A 245 -0.15 -0.54 13.63
CA VAL A 245 -1.39 -0.21 14.36
C VAL A 245 -2.63 -0.71 13.61
N ALA A 246 -2.66 -0.57 12.29
CA ALA A 246 -3.79 -1.01 11.47
C ALA A 246 -3.93 -2.54 11.41
N ASN A 247 -2.81 -3.29 11.47
CA ASN A 247 -2.77 -4.75 11.49
C ASN A 247 -2.35 -5.32 12.87
N LYS A 248 -2.68 -4.63 13.95
CA LYS A 248 -2.18 -4.93 15.29
C LYS A 248 -2.44 -6.36 15.75
N GLU A 249 -3.59 -6.94 15.43
CA GLU A 249 -3.98 -8.26 15.90
C GLU A 249 -3.06 -9.34 15.30
N ALA A 250 -2.91 -9.37 13.98
CA ALA A 250 -2.03 -10.31 13.31
C ALA A 250 -0.55 -10.06 13.66
N VAL A 251 -0.12 -8.79 13.73
CA VAL A 251 1.27 -8.45 14.12
C VAL A 251 1.58 -8.93 15.53
N LEU A 252 0.68 -8.72 16.51
CA LEU A 252 0.90 -9.17 17.89
C LEU A 252 0.87 -10.69 18.02
N GLU A 253 0.01 -11.39 17.27
CA GLU A 253 -0.01 -12.85 17.23
C GLU A 253 1.34 -13.41 16.76
N ILE A 254 1.84 -12.92 15.62
CA ILE A 254 3.09 -13.39 15.05
C ILE A 254 4.30 -12.98 15.89
N LEU A 255 4.30 -11.78 16.45
CA LEU A 255 5.34 -11.31 17.36
C LEU A 255 5.41 -12.16 18.63
N GLY A 256 4.25 -12.59 19.17
CA GLY A 256 4.19 -13.51 20.30
C GLY A 256 4.88 -14.84 20.00
N ARG A 257 4.54 -15.47 18.88
CA ARG A 257 5.20 -16.73 18.42
C ARG A 257 6.69 -16.54 18.23
N PHE A 258 7.11 -15.47 17.54
CA PHE A 258 8.53 -15.17 17.33
C PHE A 258 9.28 -14.97 18.66
N THR A 259 8.65 -14.33 19.64
CA THR A 259 9.25 -14.14 20.97
C THR A 259 9.43 -15.47 21.71
N GLU A 260 8.46 -16.39 21.62
CA GLU A 260 8.57 -17.73 22.18
C GLU A 260 9.72 -18.52 21.55
N ASP A 261 9.86 -18.46 20.21
CA ASP A 261 10.97 -19.10 19.49
C ASP A 261 12.32 -18.52 19.90
N LEU A 262 12.44 -17.19 20.04
CA LEU A 262 13.67 -16.54 20.52
C LEU A 262 14.01 -16.97 21.96
N GLN A 263 13.02 -17.12 22.84
CA GLN A 263 13.25 -17.63 24.18
C GLN A 263 13.73 -19.08 24.18
N ALA A 264 13.19 -19.92 23.29
CA ALA A 264 13.66 -21.30 23.11
C ALA A 264 15.11 -21.34 22.64
N LEU A 265 15.46 -20.58 21.61
CA LEU A 265 16.85 -20.45 21.13
C LEU A 265 17.79 -19.89 22.21
N SER A 266 17.34 -18.91 22.99
CA SER A 266 18.13 -18.37 24.11
C SER A 266 18.46 -19.44 25.16
N ARG A 267 17.52 -20.35 25.45
CA ARG A 267 17.77 -21.50 26.34
C ARG A 267 18.79 -22.45 25.74
N GLN A 268 18.65 -22.83 24.49
CA GLN A 268 19.58 -23.73 23.77
C GLN A 268 21.01 -23.17 23.77
N ILE A 269 21.17 -21.89 23.42
CA ILE A 269 22.47 -21.22 23.46
C ILE A 269 23.07 -21.28 24.86
N ARG A 270 22.28 -21.05 25.91
CA ARG A 270 22.75 -21.06 27.31
C ARG A 270 23.26 -22.43 27.73
N TRP A 271 22.66 -23.48 27.25
CA TRP A 271 22.99 -24.86 27.63
C TRP A 271 23.94 -25.56 26.66
N GLY A 272 24.29 -24.90 25.53
CA GLY A 272 25.18 -25.44 24.52
C GLY A 272 24.55 -26.58 23.70
N GLU A 273 23.27 -26.52 23.50
CA GLU A 273 22.48 -27.51 22.72
C GLU A 273 22.34 -27.09 21.24
#